data_90e89dd8766879c89dd6f028bfb2f9b5
#
_entry.id   90e89dd8766879c89dd6f028bfb2f9b5
#
_cell.length_a   1.000
_cell.length_b   1.000
_cell.length_c   1.000
_cell.angle_alpha   90.00
_cell.angle_beta   90.00
_cell.angle_gamma   90.00
#
_symmetry.space_group_name_H-M   'P 1'
#
loop_
_entity.id
_entity.type
_entity.pdbx_description
1 polymer ?
#
loop_
_entity_poly.entity_id
_entity_poly.type
_entity_poly.pdbx_seq_one_letter_code
_entity_poly.pdbx_strand_id
1 'polypeptide(L)'
;SRGPVFFRQIRTGLNDVPFEILKFRSMYSDSCDHSGVAQTTDNDPRITRLGKILRKTNLDELPQLWNVLIGDMSLVGPRPHVPDMLAAGRNYSDLVQGYDYRHLMRPGLTGLSQARGLRGPTTHRWVAIRRIVCDVEYIRNFSIFLDVKIILRTIVNELRGGTGL
;
A
#
# COMPACT_ATOMS: atom_id res chain seq x y z
N SER A 1 8.43 11.34 18.91
CA SER A 1 9.70 10.60 19.07
C SER A 1 10.81 11.31 18.31
N ARG A 2 12.06 11.18 18.77
CA ARG A 2 13.23 11.72 18.07
C ARG A 2 13.41 11.01 16.71
N GLY A 3 14.03 11.71 15.73
CA GLY A 3 14.33 11.15 14.41
C GLY A 3 13.61 11.88 13.26
N PRO A 4 13.80 11.44 11.99
CA PRO A 4 13.28 12.11 10.82
C PRO A 4 11.75 12.13 10.79
N VAL A 5 11.16 13.16 10.18
CA VAL A 5 9.70 13.29 10.00
C VAL A 5 9.20 12.30 8.96
N PHE A 6 9.98 12.11 7.91
CA PHE A 6 9.62 11.21 6.81
C PHE A 6 10.28 9.84 6.96
N PHE A 7 9.53 8.83 6.61
CA PHE A 7 9.96 7.46 6.40
C PHE A 7 10.05 7.20 4.90
N ARG A 8 11.13 6.55 4.48
CA ARG A 8 11.43 6.21 3.09
C ARG A 8 11.64 4.71 2.97
N GLN A 9 11.14 4.11 1.88
CA GLN A 9 11.26 2.69 1.66
C GLN A 9 11.20 2.36 0.18
N ILE A 10 12.05 1.43 -0.26
CA ILE A 10 12.03 0.96 -1.65
C ILE A 10 10.79 0.10 -1.89
N ARG A 11 10.15 0.34 -3.03
CA ARG A 11 8.99 -0.37 -3.54
C ARG A 11 9.18 -0.72 -5.01
N THR A 12 8.48 -1.76 -5.46
CA THR A 12 8.42 -2.12 -6.87
C THR A 12 7.40 -1.23 -7.57
N GLY A 13 7.82 -0.59 -8.64
CA GLY A 13 7.01 0.32 -9.47
C GLY A 13 6.67 -0.26 -10.84
N LEU A 14 6.42 0.65 -11.79
CA LEU A 14 6.14 0.31 -13.18
C LEU A 14 7.31 -0.47 -13.81
N ASN A 15 7.01 -1.56 -14.52
CA ASN A 15 7.99 -2.44 -15.19
C ASN A 15 9.10 -2.92 -14.24
N ASP A 16 8.73 -3.23 -13.00
CA ASP A 16 9.66 -3.68 -11.94
C ASP A 16 10.74 -2.68 -11.54
N VAL A 17 10.67 -1.43 -12.01
CA VAL A 17 11.62 -0.39 -11.64
C VAL A 17 11.41 0.00 -10.19
N PRO A 18 12.44 -0.13 -9.32
CA PRO A 18 12.31 0.25 -7.93
C PRO A 18 12.21 1.77 -7.78
N PHE A 19 11.39 2.24 -6.85
CA PHE A 19 11.29 3.65 -6.47
C PHE A 19 11.20 3.80 -4.95
N GLU A 20 11.49 4.98 -4.44
CA GLU A 20 11.42 5.29 -3.02
C GLU A 20 10.07 5.91 -2.66
N ILE A 21 9.25 5.17 -1.90
CA ILE A 21 7.97 5.68 -1.39
C ILE A 21 8.20 6.58 -0.17
N LEU A 22 7.45 7.67 -0.07
CA LEU A 22 7.52 8.64 1.00
C LEU A 22 6.29 8.55 1.92
N LYS A 23 6.50 8.48 3.25
CA LYS A 23 5.44 8.48 4.26
C LYS A 23 5.80 9.36 5.44
N PHE A 24 4.81 9.78 6.24
CA PHE A 24 5.12 10.24 7.58
C PHE A 24 5.55 9.08 8.45
N ARG A 25 6.59 9.27 9.25
CA ARG A 25 7.06 8.26 10.17
C ARG A 25 6.02 8.02 11.27
N SER A 26 5.50 6.81 11.33
CA SER A 26 4.51 6.36 12.32
C SER A 26 5.09 5.45 13.40
N MET A 27 6.33 4.97 13.23
CA MET A 27 7.04 4.08 14.16
C MET A 27 8.23 4.77 14.82
N TYR A 28 8.71 4.22 15.94
CA TYR A 28 9.97 4.63 16.57
C TYR A 28 11.13 4.32 15.62
N SER A 29 12.09 5.25 15.50
CA SER A 29 13.21 5.11 14.56
C SER A 29 14.04 3.85 14.81
N ASP A 30 14.26 3.53 16.09
CA ASP A 30 15.10 2.41 16.52
C ASP A 30 14.43 1.03 16.28
N SER A 31 13.13 1.04 15.94
CA SER A 31 12.32 -0.15 15.74
C SER A 31 11.74 -0.24 14.32
N CYS A 32 12.12 0.70 13.43
CA CYS A 32 11.67 0.68 12.04
C CYS A 32 12.31 -0.49 11.27
N ASP A 33 11.47 -1.34 10.68
CA ASP A 33 11.91 -2.32 9.68
C ASP A 33 11.93 -1.67 8.30
N HIS A 34 13.12 -1.36 7.81
CA HIS A 34 13.31 -0.76 6.48
C HIS A 34 13.08 -1.76 5.34
N SER A 35 13.17 -3.07 5.59
CA SER A 35 12.84 -4.08 4.58
C SER A 35 11.33 -4.10 4.28
N GLY A 36 10.51 -3.85 5.30
CA GLY A 36 9.05 -3.87 5.21
C GLY A 36 8.45 -5.26 4.97
N VAL A 37 9.26 -6.30 5.06
CA VAL A 37 8.81 -7.70 4.94
C VAL A 37 7.96 -8.09 6.16
N ALA A 38 8.35 -7.62 7.36
CA ALA A 38 7.57 -7.82 8.57
C ALA A 38 6.32 -6.91 8.56
N GLN A 39 5.18 -7.50 8.27
CA GLN A 39 3.90 -6.78 8.25
C GLN A 39 3.55 -6.28 9.67
N THR A 40 2.90 -5.12 9.72
CA THR A 40 2.41 -4.55 10.98
C THR A 40 1.24 -5.37 11.50
N THR A 41 1.21 -5.62 12.79
CA THR A 41 0.12 -6.32 13.50
C THR A 41 -0.71 -5.36 14.33
N ASP A 42 -1.88 -5.82 14.78
CA ASP A 42 -2.70 -5.07 15.73
C ASP A 42 -1.91 -4.82 17.03
N ASN A 43 -1.97 -3.59 17.55
CA ASN A 43 -1.22 -3.15 18.74
C ASN A 43 0.31 -3.30 18.66
N ASP A 44 0.87 -3.17 17.46
CA ASP A 44 2.31 -3.25 17.23
C ASP A 44 3.07 -2.23 18.12
N PRO A 45 3.99 -2.69 19.01
CA PRO A 45 4.70 -1.82 19.95
C PRO A 45 5.63 -0.82 19.27
N ARG A 46 5.98 -1.05 18.01
CA ARG A 46 6.81 -0.14 17.21
C ARG A 46 6.11 1.17 16.88
N ILE A 47 4.77 1.22 16.96
CA ILE A 47 3.97 2.38 16.55
C ILE A 47 3.93 3.43 17.67
N THR A 48 4.26 4.69 17.33
CA THR A 48 4.17 5.82 18.26
C THR A 48 2.70 6.20 18.54
N ARG A 49 2.44 6.94 19.63
CA ARG A 49 1.08 7.45 19.93
C ARG A 49 0.51 8.28 18.76
N LEU A 50 1.30 9.19 18.18
CA LEU A 50 0.90 9.95 17.00
C LEU A 50 0.77 9.04 15.77
N GLY A 51 1.67 8.07 15.64
CA GLY A 51 1.63 7.08 14.55
C GLY A 51 0.34 6.28 14.51
N LYS A 52 -0.25 5.96 15.67
CA LYS A 52 -1.57 5.29 15.72
C LYS A 52 -2.68 6.14 15.07
N ILE A 53 -2.67 7.44 15.32
CA ILE A 53 -3.64 8.38 14.72
C ILE A 53 -3.41 8.47 13.22
N LEU A 54 -2.16 8.71 12.79
CA LEU A 54 -1.79 8.83 11.39
C LEU A 54 -2.19 7.58 10.59
N ARG A 55 -1.88 6.38 11.13
CA ARG A 55 -2.21 5.11 10.46
C ARG A 55 -3.71 4.84 10.42
N LYS A 56 -4.42 5.09 11.52
CA LYS A 56 -5.89 4.92 11.57
C LYS A 56 -6.61 5.79 10.53
N THR A 57 -6.08 6.97 10.25
CA THR A 57 -6.64 7.94 9.29
C THR A 57 -5.97 7.87 7.92
N ASN A 58 -5.00 6.98 7.71
CA ASN A 58 -4.14 6.90 6.51
C ASN A 58 -3.43 8.22 6.15
N LEU A 59 -3.35 9.17 7.09
CA LEU A 59 -2.65 10.44 6.88
C LEU A 59 -1.13 10.25 6.78
N ASP A 60 -0.59 9.14 7.29
CA ASP A 60 0.82 8.79 7.10
C ASP A 60 1.19 8.60 5.64
N GLU A 61 0.23 8.31 4.76
CA GLU A 61 0.45 8.12 3.33
C GLU A 61 0.36 9.42 2.49
N LEU A 62 -0.04 10.57 3.08
CA LEU A 62 -0.13 11.85 2.36
C LEU A 62 1.17 12.26 1.63
N PRO A 63 2.38 12.05 2.18
CA PRO A 63 3.60 12.40 1.46
C PRO A 63 3.79 11.65 0.13
N GLN A 64 3.08 10.54 -0.11
CA GLN A 64 3.09 9.83 -1.40
C GLN A 64 2.48 10.67 -2.54
N LEU A 65 1.73 11.74 -2.23
CA LEU A 65 1.32 12.71 -3.26
C LEU A 65 2.54 13.34 -3.97
N TRP A 66 3.68 13.43 -3.29
CA TRP A 66 4.94 13.81 -3.93
C TRP A 66 5.39 12.76 -4.95
N ASN A 67 5.30 11.47 -4.61
CA ASN A 67 5.60 10.40 -5.58
C ASN A 67 4.66 10.44 -6.80
N VAL A 68 3.40 10.86 -6.60
CA VAL A 68 2.46 11.05 -7.72
C VAL A 68 2.91 12.24 -8.59
N LEU A 69 3.30 13.37 -7.99
CA LEU A 69 3.75 14.56 -8.73
C LEU A 69 5.00 14.30 -9.58
N ILE A 70 5.98 13.56 -9.05
CA ILE A 70 7.21 13.26 -9.79
C ILE A 70 7.05 12.07 -10.76
N GLY A 71 5.87 11.39 -10.76
CA GLY A 71 5.55 10.36 -11.73
C GLY A 71 5.92 8.93 -11.34
N ASP A 72 6.41 8.68 -10.13
CA ASP A 72 6.68 7.33 -9.60
C ASP A 72 5.37 6.56 -9.37
N MET A 73 4.31 7.27 -8.99
CA MET A 73 2.99 6.73 -8.65
C MET A 73 1.88 7.41 -9.43
N SER A 74 0.70 6.81 -9.39
CA SER A 74 -0.59 7.40 -9.79
C SER A 74 -1.48 7.59 -8.56
N LEU A 75 -2.55 8.38 -8.68
CA LEU A 75 -3.58 8.45 -7.64
C LEU A 75 -4.28 7.09 -7.47
N VAL A 76 -4.59 6.42 -8.59
CA VAL A 76 -5.23 5.11 -8.60
C VAL A 76 -4.34 4.10 -9.32
N GLY A 77 -4.18 2.91 -8.73
CA GLY A 77 -3.37 1.83 -9.27
C GLY A 77 -3.19 0.67 -8.28
N PRO A 78 -2.47 -0.38 -8.67
CA PRO A 78 -2.05 -1.44 -7.76
C PRO A 78 -1.23 -0.88 -6.59
N ARG A 79 -1.48 -1.36 -5.36
CA ARG A 79 -0.71 -0.89 -4.20
C ARG A 79 0.76 -1.33 -4.31
N PRO A 80 1.76 -0.42 -4.16
CA PRO A 80 3.16 -0.79 -4.31
C PRO A 80 3.61 -1.75 -3.19
N HIS A 81 4.20 -2.88 -3.58
CA HIS A 81 4.77 -3.86 -2.65
C HIS A 81 6.26 -3.61 -2.44
N VAL A 82 6.78 -4.03 -1.27
CA VAL A 82 8.24 -4.15 -1.07
C VAL A 82 8.74 -5.31 -1.94
N PRO A 83 10.01 -5.26 -2.39
CA PRO A 83 10.64 -6.45 -2.95
C PRO A 83 10.50 -7.64 -1.99
N ASP A 84 10.28 -8.83 -2.54
CA ASP A 84 10.13 -10.09 -1.79
C ASP A 84 9.04 -10.08 -0.71
N MET A 85 7.98 -9.29 -0.92
CA MET A 85 6.88 -9.19 0.03
C MET A 85 6.27 -10.55 0.31
N LEU A 86 6.10 -10.86 1.59
CA LEU A 86 5.47 -12.10 2.03
C LEU A 86 3.95 -11.96 2.18
N ALA A 87 3.25 -13.06 1.86
CA ALA A 87 1.85 -13.27 2.18
C ALA A 87 1.65 -14.71 2.65
N ALA A 88 0.96 -14.90 3.76
CA ALA A 88 0.80 -16.22 4.37
C ALA A 88 2.13 -17.00 4.52
N GLY A 89 3.22 -16.29 4.84
CA GLY A 89 4.56 -16.87 5.04
C GLY A 89 5.34 -17.24 3.77
N ARG A 90 4.85 -16.88 2.58
CA ARG A 90 5.47 -17.16 1.27
C ARG A 90 5.58 -15.90 0.41
N ASN A 91 6.49 -15.87 -0.54
CA ASN A 91 6.55 -14.78 -1.50
C ASN A 91 5.25 -14.68 -2.33
N TYR A 92 4.82 -13.45 -2.61
CA TYR A 92 3.61 -13.23 -3.44
C TYR A 92 3.74 -13.85 -4.84
N SER A 93 4.92 -13.77 -5.45
CA SER A 93 5.22 -14.38 -6.76
C SER A 93 4.99 -15.88 -6.77
N ASP A 94 5.32 -16.58 -5.66
CA ASP A 94 5.14 -18.02 -5.53
C ASP A 94 3.69 -18.41 -5.24
N LEU A 95 2.94 -17.50 -4.59
CA LEU A 95 1.56 -17.76 -4.18
C LEU A 95 0.55 -17.51 -5.28
N VAL A 96 0.81 -16.54 -6.16
CA VAL A 96 -0.16 -16.05 -7.12
C VAL A 96 0.45 -16.01 -8.52
N GLN A 97 0.02 -16.93 -9.36
CA GLN A 97 0.42 -16.92 -10.77
C GLN A 97 0.00 -15.60 -11.43
N GLY A 98 0.93 -14.98 -12.17
CA GLY A 98 0.70 -13.70 -12.82
C GLY A 98 0.79 -12.49 -11.87
N TYR A 99 1.46 -12.65 -10.72
CA TYR A 99 1.73 -11.54 -9.78
C TYR A 99 2.33 -10.32 -10.47
N ASP A 100 3.25 -10.52 -11.41
CA ASP A 100 4.02 -9.45 -12.08
C ASP A 100 3.15 -8.62 -13.04
N TYR A 101 1.97 -9.11 -13.48
CA TYR A 101 1.05 -8.30 -14.29
C TYR A 101 0.66 -6.97 -13.63
N ARG A 102 0.72 -6.90 -12.32
CA ARG A 102 0.44 -5.67 -11.58
C ARG A 102 1.48 -4.56 -11.80
N HIS A 103 2.67 -4.93 -12.25
CA HIS A 103 3.77 -3.99 -12.53
C HIS A 103 3.70 -3.41 -13.95
N LEU A 104 2.73 -3.82 -14.77
CA LEU A 104 2.47 -3.21 -16.08
C LEU A 104 1.81 -1.83 -15.98
N MET A 105 1.50 -1.37 -14.77
CA MET A 105 0.90 -0.06 -14.51
C MET A 105 1.59 0.60 -13.32
N ARG A 106 1.59 1.96 -13.30
CA ARG A 106 2.12 2.69 -12.14
C ARG A 106 1.34 2.31 -10.88
N PRO A 107 2.05 2.09 -9.76
CA PRO A 107 1.38 1.84 -8.49
C PRO A 107 0.55 3.05 -8.07
N GLY A 108 -0.53 2.79 -7.33
CA GLY A 108 -1.46 3.83 -6.88
C GLY A 108 -1.37 4.14 -5.39
N LEU A 109 -1.73 5.39 -5.04
CA LEU A 109 -2.00 5.79 -3.66
C LEU A 109 -3.21 5.04 -3.11
N THR A 110 -4.26 4.91 -3.94
CA THR A 110 -5.38 3.99 -3.71
C THR A 110 -5.55 3.03 -4.89
N GLY A 111 -6.41 2.03 -4.76
CA GLY A 111 -6.64 1.06 -5.81
C GLY A 111 -7.90 0.24 -5.60
N LEU A 112 -8.26 -0.59 -6.58
CA LEU A 112 -9.49 -1.37 -6.57
C LEU A 112 -9.57 -2.34 -5.36
N SER A 113 -8.45 -2.99 -5.01
CA SER A 113 -8.36 -3.87 -3.85
C SER A 113 -8.64 -3.13 -2.54
N GLN A 114 -8.05 -1.93 -2.38
CA GLN A 114 -8.25 -1.08 -1.20
C GLN A 114 -9.68 -0.55 -1.13
N ALA A 115 -10.25 -0.08 -2.25
CA ALA A 115 -11.63 0.38 -2.34
C ALA A 115 -12.65 -0.73 -2.02
N ARG A 116 -12.30 -2.00 -2.26
CA ARG A 116 -13.11 -3.18 -1.89
C ARG A 116 -12.88 -3.66 -0.45
N GLY A 117 -12.09 -2.93 0.36
CA GLY A 117 -11.83 -3.27 1.75
C GLY A 117 -10.79 -4.36 1.96
N LEU A 118 -10.02 -4.74 0.93
CA LEU A 118 -8.94 -5.73 1.04
C LEU A 118 -7.65 -5.05 1.54
N ARG A 119 -7.69 -4.53 2.78
CA ARG A 119 -6.56 -3.86 3.45
C ARG A 119 -6.03 -4.71 4.60
N GLY A 120 -4.99 -4.24 5.27
CA GLY A 120 -4.40 -4.90 6.44
C GLY A 120 -3.43 -6.04 6.09
N PRO A 121 -2.96 -6.79 7.09
CA PRO A 121 -1.97 -7.84 6.90
C PRO A 121 -2.54 -9.00 6.05
N THR A 122 -1.65 -9.65 5.30
CA THR A 122 -2.02 -10.76 4.42
C THR A 122 -1.67 -12.08 5.08
N THR A 123 -2.46 -12.46 6.08
CA THR A 123 -2.28 -13.69 6.86
C THR A 123 -2.79 -14.94 6.15
N HIS A 124 -3.74 -14.77 5.22
CA HIS A 124 -4.36 -15.88 4.49
C HIS A 124 -4.08 -15.80 2.99
N ARG A 125 -3.75 -16.95 2.38
CA ARG A 125 -3.48 -17.07 0.95
C ARG A 125 -4.61 -16.50 0.07
N TRP A 126 -5.86 -16.74 0.42
CA TRP A 126 -7.01 -16.27 -0.36
C TRP A 126 -7.10 -14.73 -0.41
N VAL A 127 -6.65 -14.02 0.66
CA VAL A 127 -6.60 -12.55 0.68
C VAL A 127 -5.56 -12.06 -0.32
N ALA A 128 -4.37 -12.69 -0.35
CA ALA A 128 -3.33 -12.38 -1.31
C ALA A 128 -3.83 -12.52 -2.75
N ILE A 129 -4.42 -13.68 -3.07
CA ILE A 129 -4.99 -13.96 -4.40
C ILE A 129 -6.03 -12.90 -4.78
N ARG A 130 -6.99 -12.59 -3.90
CA ARG A 130 -8.03 -11.59 -4.19
C ARG A 130 -7.48 -10.20 -4.43
N ARG A 131 -6.42 -9.78 -3.72
CA ARG A 131 -5.75 -8.49 -3.97
C ARG A 131 -5.17 -8.46 -5.38
N ILE A 132 -4.40 -9.47 -5.77
CA ILE A 132 -3.81 -9.52 -7.11
C ILE A 132 -4.87 -9.62 -8.20
N VAL A 133 -5.93 -10.41 -7.98
CA VAL A 133 -7.07 -10.45 -8.92
C VAL A 133 -7.70 -9.07 -9.10
N CYS A 134 -7.89 -8.31 -8.01
CA CYS A 134 -8.38 -6.92 -8.12
C CYS A 134 -7.39 -6.01 -8.87
N ASP A 135 -6.09 -6.16 -8.64
CA ASP A 135 -5.09 -5.36 -9.34
C ASP A 135 -5.10 -5.66 -10.85
N VAL A 136 -5.19 -6.94 -11.25
CA VAL A 136 -5.29 -7.35 -12.66
C VAL A 136 -6.64 -6.92 -13.26
N GLU A 137 -7.74 -7.05 -12.53
CA GLU A 137 -9.06 -6.55 -12.94
C GLU A 137 -9.03 -5.06 -13.25
N TYR A 138 -8.40 -4.27 -12.36
CA TYR A 138 -8.23 -2.83 -12.55
C TYR A 138 -7.44 -2.52 -13.81
N ILE A 139 -6.29 -3.17 -14.03
CA ILE A 139 -5.43 -2.94 -15.20
C ILE A 139 -6.17 -3.25 -16.50
N ARG A 140 -6.94 -4.37 -16.55
CA ARG A 140 -7.71 -4.77 -17.73
C ARG A 140 -8.88 -3.83 -18.05
N ASN A 141 -9.47 -3.22 -17.04
CA ASN A 141 -10.67 -2.37 -17.17
C ASN A 141 -10.37 -0.89 -16.91
N PHE A 142 -9.10 -0.50 -16.97
CA PHE A 142 -8.68 0.87 -16.72
C PHE A 142 -9.52 1.88 -17.49
N SER A 143 -10.06 2.86 -16.78
CA SER A 143 -10.72 4.03 -17.33
C SER A 143 -10.78 5.15 -16.30
N ILE A 144 -10.87 6.39 -16.77
CA ILE A 144 -11.00 7.56 -15.90
C ILE A 144 -12.27 7.45 -15.02
N PHE A 145 -13.36 6.88 -15.56
CA PHE A 145 -14.58 6.64 -14.76
C PHE A 145 -14.37 5.66 -13.62
N LEU A 146 -13.59 4.60 -13.87
CA LEU A 146 -13.23 3.64 -12.83
C LEU A 146 -12.36 4.30 -11.75
N ASP A 147 -11.41 5.14 -12.14
CA ASP A 147 -10.57 5.89 -11.20
C ASP A 147 -11.40 6.80 -10.30
N VAL A 148 -12.29 7.60 -10.87
CA VAL A 148 -13.20 8.47 -10.11
C VAL A 148 -14.04 7.63 -9.12
N LYS A 149 -14.58 6.50 -9.56
CA LYS A 149 -15.36 5.59 -8.71
C LYS A 149 -14.52 5.02 -7.55
N ILE A 150 -13.27 4.65 -7.82
CA ILE A 150 -12.35 4.13 -6.79
C ILE A 150 -12.02 5.24 -5.78
N ILE A 151 -11.71 6.46 -6.24
CA ILE A 151 -11.41 7.60 -5.38
C ILE A 151 -12.60 7.91 -4.47
N LEU A 152 -13.80 8.06 -5.04
CA LEU A 152 -15.02 8.33 -4.27
C LEU A 152 -15.28 7.25 -3.22
N ARG A 153 -15.13 5.98 -3.60
CA ARG A 153 -15.30 4.86 -2.67
C ARG A 153 -14.24 4.86 -1.57
N THR A 154 -13.01 5.21 -1.89
CA THR A 154 -11.93 5.35 -0.90
C THR A 154 -12.28 6.45 0.10
N ILE A 155 -12.69 7.64 -0.36
CA ILE A 155 -13.09 8.76 0.51
C ILE A 155 -14.24 8.33 1.45
N VAL A 156 -15.29 7.68 0.90
CA VAL A 156 -16.42 7.19 1.72
C VAL A 156 -15.96 6.18 2.77
N ASN A 157 -15.05 5.26 2.42
CA ASN A 157 -14.53 4.28 3.36
C ASN A 157 -13.71 4.97 4.49
N GLU A 158 -12.91 5.99 4.15
CA GLU A 158 -12.15 6.75 5.16
C GLU A 158 -13.06 7.53 6.11
N LEU A 159 -14.13 8.17 5.59
CA LEU A 159 -15.09 8.91 6.40
C LEU A 159 -15.94 8.01 7.33
N ARG A 160 -16.15 6.74 6.96
CA ARG A 160 -16.92 5.76 7.76
C ARG A 160 -16.15 5.12 8.90
N GLY A 161 -14.94 5.51 9.16
CA GLY A 161 -14.17 5.03 10.31
C GLY A 161 -12.72 4.69 10.04
N GLY A 162 -12.23 5.02 8.86
CA GLY A 162 -10.87 4.69 8.45
C GLY A 162 -10.64 3.16 8.36
N THR A 163 -9.88 2.75 7.42
CA THR A 163 -9.54 1.32 7.24
C THR A 163 -8.03 1.10 7.45
N GLY A 164 -7.38 2.09 8.08
CA GLY A 164 -6.00 2.00 8.52
C GLY A 164 -5.86 1.11 9.76
N LEU A 165 -4.71 0.47 9.89
CA LEU A 165 -4.32 -0.35 11.05
C LEU A 165 -3.94 0.52 12.24
#